data_37233b776079c3dca354abe1a6e75860
#
_entry.id   37233b776079c3dca354abe1a6e75860
#
_cell.length_a   1.000
_cell.length_b   1.000
_cell.length_c   1.000
_cell.angle_alpha   90.00
_cell.angle_beta   90.00
_cell.angle_gamma   90.00
#
_symmetry.space_group_name_H-M   'P 1'
#
loop_
_entity.id
_entity.type
_entity.pdbx_description
1 polymer ?
#
loop_
_entity_poly.entity_id
_entity_poly.type
_entity_poly.pdbx_seq_one_letter_code
_entity_poly.pdbx_strand_id
1 'polypeptide(L)'
;SDDRSEKFMISTGIQIGHADAVQIVYKEPESRTAAAHVNGMYDNYVKLEAALKSERNKEDEYAIEYNHCSAGDGKAYFEYINGENLGDKLCSLFKAGKEQEADIIVEKYVRTVKGLAVKPEAEISDAFKNVFFDMDFSCISDENISSLKITDIDLNFDNLFITGENKLTAIDYEWVFDFDIPVGYVIYRALKYLSIDITGLVDEYKNTLAKFCRKYGISEQEAGLFEKMDDAFGAYVRDGRHIIGELAKTIGKKTIVINNGAGISIDSLMEAERKSEALKEYCDAYELELAKSRDEVKNLKEYCDAYELELDKSRNEAEQLRRRCEAYERDVREFDKSICGK
;
A
#
# COMPACT_ATOMS: atom_id res chain seq x y z
N SER A 1 1.64 5.16 6.45
CA SER A 1 1.14 4.12 7.38
C SER A 1 2.32 3.56 8.14
N ASP A 2 2.31 3.70 9.46
CA ASP A 2 3.42 3.35 10.37
C ASP A 2 3.75 1.84 10.43
N ASP A 3 2.98 1.03 9.72
CA ASP A 3 3.05 -0.44 9.72
C ASP A 3 3.88 -1.02 8.56
N ARG A 4 4.40 -0.18 7.67
CA ARG A 4 5.19 -0.61 6.52
C ARG A 4 6.67 -0.69 6.88
N SER A 5 7.41 -1.60 6.25
CA SER A 5 8.87 -1.57 6.34
C SER A 5 9.41 -0.28 5.71
N GLU A 6 10.61 0.13 6.13
CA GLU A 6 11.25 1.37 5.69
C GLU A 6 11.31 1.51 4.16
N LYS A 7 11.49 0.39 3.44
CA LYS A 7 11.54 0.36 1.97
C LYS A 7 10.20 0.68 1.27
N PHE A 8 9.08 0.72 2.02
CA PHE A 8 7.75 1.00 1.51
C PHE A 8 7.05 2.16 2.22
N MET A 9 7.77 2.88 3.09
CA MET A 9 7.22 4.04 3.79
C MET A 9 7.10 5.22 2.83
N ILE A 10 5.87 5.65 2.60
CA ILE A 10 5.54 6.76 1.73
C ILE A 10 4.57 7.71 2.42
N SER A 11 4.67 8.99 2.09
CA SER A 11 3.65 9.98 2.41
C SER A 11 2.87 10.36 1.16
N THR A 12 1.59 10.66 1.35
CA THR A 12 0.69 11.13 0.29
C THR A 12 0.26 12.55 0.62
N GLY A 13 0.37 13.45 -0.35
CA GLY A 13 -0.07 14.84 -0.22
C GLY A 13 -0.91 15.28 -1.40
N ILE A 14 -1.67 16.37 -1.21
CA ILE A 14 -2.44 17.00 -2.27
C ILE A 14 -1.89 18.41 -2.46
N GLN A 15 -1.49 18.72 -3.69
CA GLN A 15 -1.11 20.07 -4.09
C GLN A 15 -2.30 20.77 -4.72
N ILE A 16 -2.73 21.87 -4.11
CA ILE A 16 -3.80 22.72 -4.63
C ILE A 16 -3.18 23.82 -5.47
N GLY A 17 -3.52 23.89 -6.76
CA GLY A 17 -3.06 24.93 -7.66
C GLY A 17 -3.70 26.29 -7.34
N HIS A 18 -3.09 27.37 -7.85
CA HIS A 18 -3.67 28.70 -7.75
C HIS A 18 -4.96 28.77 -8.59
N ALA A 19 -6.02 29.36 -8.03
CA ALA A 19 -7.33 29.60 -8.66
C ALA A 19 -8.19 28.34 -8.90
N ASP A 20 -8.37 27.48 -7.91
CA ASP A 20 -9.33 26.35 -7.86
C ASP A 20 -9.24 25.30 -9.00
N ALA A 21 -8.17 25.28 -9.78
CA ALA A 21 -8.23 24.67 -11.09
C ALA A 21 -7.54 23.30 -11.22
N VAL A 22 -6.51 22.94 -10.47
CA VAL A 22 -5.88 21.60 -10.59
C VAL A 22 -5.43 21.13 -9.22
N GLN A 23 -6.03 20.04 -8.77
CA GLN A 23 -5.53 19.29 -7.63
C GLN A 23 -4.65 18.16 -8.16
N ILE A 24 -3.44 18.06 -7.64
CA ILE A 24 -2.50 16.98 -7.95
C ILE A 24 -2.25 16.21 -6.67
N VAL A 25 -2.45 14.92 -6.71
CA VAL A 25 -2.04 14.00 -5.64
C VAL A 25 -0.59 13.62 -5.90
N TYR A 26 0.25 13.65 -4.87
CA TYR A 26 1.62 13.15 -4.99
C TYR A 26 1.94 12.17 -3.89
N LYS A 27 2.83 11.22 -4.21
CA LYS A 27 3.44 10.31 -3.25
C LYS A 27 4.94 10.55 -3.22
N GLU A 28 5.50 10.63 -2.02
CA GLU A 28 6.93 10.83 -1.82
C GLU A 28 7.47 9.81 -0.80
N PRO A 29 8.74 9.39 -0.95
CA PRO A 29 9.36 8.44 -0.05
C PRO A 29 9.68 9.11 1.29
N GLU A 30 9.36 8.45 2.40
CA GLU A 30 9.76 8.90 3.74
C GLU A 30 11.20 8.50 4.10
N SER A 31 11.83 7.66 3.28
CA SER A 31 13.21 7.21 3.47
C SER A 31 13.94 7.06 2.13
N ARG A 32 15.28 6.98 2.17
CA ARG A 32 16.07 6.69 0.96
C ARG A 32 15.77 5.31 0.39
N THR A 33 15.46 4.35 1.23
CA THR A 33 15.13 2.97 0.83
C THR A 33 13.76 2.89 0.15
N ALA A 34 12.82 3.76 0.49
CA ALA A 34 11.51 3.86 -0.14
C ALA A 34 11.53 4.56 -1.52
N ALA A 35 12.63 5.24 -1.88
CA ALA A 35 12.71 5.95 -3.16
C ALA A 35 12.51 5.02 -4.38
N ALA A 36 13.01 3.78 -4.30
CA ALA A 36 12.82 2.80 -5.38
C ALA A 36 11.34 2.43 -5.54
N HIS A 37 10.59 2.32 -4.44
CA HIS A 37 9.16 2.02 -4.46
C HIS A 37 8.35 3.15 -5.12
N VAL A 38 8.61 4.41 -4.72
CA VAL A 38 7.93 5.57 -5.32
C VAL A 38 8.27 5.73 -6.81
N ASN A 39 9.55 5.58 -7.19
CA ASN A 39 9.96 5.65 -8.58
C ASN A 39 9.33 4.52 -9.42
N GLY A 40 9.12 3.34 -8.84
CA GLY A 40 8.46 2.21 -9.48
C GLY A 40 6.99 2.46 -9.82
N MET A 41 6.30 3.43 -9.20
CA MET A 41 4.88 3.70 -9.47
C MET A 41 4.65 4.18 -10.91
N TYR A 42 5.55 4.97 -11.47
CA TYR A 42 5.47 5.36 -12.87
C TYR A 42 5.67 4.15 -13.81
N ASP A 43 6.63 3.29 -13.51
CA ASP A 43 6.85 2.06 -14.29
C ASP A 43 5.63 1.12 -14.21
N ASN A 44 4.99 1.04 -13.03
CA ASN A 44 3.74 0.32 -12.85
C ASN A 44 2.63 0.88 -13.75
N TYR A 45 2.45 2.20 -13.77
CA TYR A 45 1.50 2.86 -14.67
C TYR A 45 1.75 2.48 -16.13
N VAL A 46 2.98 2.59 -16.61
CA VAL A 46 3.34 2.25 -17.99
C VAL A 46 3.04 0.79 -18.33
N LYS A 47 3.36 -0.14 -17.40
CA LYS A 47 3.07 -1.58 -17.58
C LYS A 47 1.57 -1.85 -17.63
N LEU A 48 0.79 -1.26 -16.73
CA LEU A 48 -0.66 -1.45 -16.64
C LEU A 48 -1.36 -0.89 -17.88
N GLU A 49 -1.01 0.32 -18.31
CA GLU A 49 -1.54 0.92 -19.54
C GLU A 49 -1.23 0.07 -20.79
N ALA A 50 -0.01 -0.46 -20.89
CA ALA A 50 0.36 -1.32 -21.99
C ALA A 50 -0.40 -2.66 -21.98
N ALA A 51 -0.71 -3.20 -20.80
CA ALA A 51 -1.49 -4.42 -20.65
C ALA A 51 -2.95 -4.21 -21.07
N LEU A 52 -3.60 -3.14 -20.61
CA LEU A 52 -5.00 -2.84 -20.93
C LEU A 52 -5.25 -2.54 -22.41
N LYS A 53 -4.30 -1.89 -23.10
CA LYS A 53 -4.42 -1.58 -24.54
C LYS A 53 -4.53 -2.83 -25.43
N SER A 54 -4.12 -3.99 -24.93
CA SER A 54 -4.24 -5.25 -25.63
C SER A 54 -5.60 -5.93 -25.46
N GLU A 55 -6.41 -5.48 -24.48
CA GLU A 55 -7.67 -6.10 -24.11
C GLU A 55 -8.87 -5.35 -24.71
N ARG A 56 -9.85 -6.08 -25.22
CA ARG A 56 -11.11 -5.50 -25.72
C ARG A 56 -12.19 -5.66 -24.65
N ASN A 57 -12.72 -4.52 -24.18
CA ASN A 57 -13.88 -4.52 -23.31
C ASN A 57 -15.09 -5.17 -24.00
N LYS A 58 -15.75 -6.07 -23.31
CA LYS A 58 -17.04 -6.60 -23.73
C LYS A 58 -18.15 -5.66 -23.29
N GLU A 59 -19.27 -5.69 -24.01
CA GLU A 59 -20.40 -4.74 -23.82
C GLU A 59 -20.97 -4.73 -22.39
N ASP A 60 -20.86 -5.87 -21.69
CA ASP A 60 -21.35 -6.08 -20.32
C ASP A 60 -20.27 -5.94 -19.21
N GLU A 61 -19.09 -5.43 -19.53
CA GLU A 61 -17.98 -5.27 -18.62
C GLU A 61 -17.70 -3.78 -18.37
N TYR A 62 -16.95 -3.48 -17.28
CA TYR A 62 -16.42 -2.14 -17.10
C TYR A 62 -15.19 -1.91 -17.97
N ALA A 63 -15.09 -0.74 -18.54
CA ALA A 63 -13.84 -0.24 -19.07
C ALA A 63 -12.99 0.26 -17.89
N ILE A 64 -11.91 -0.46 -17.56
CA ILE A 64 -10.96 -0.04 -16.53
C ILE A 64 -9.84 0.74 -17.19
N GLU A 65 -9.48 1.88 -16.64
CA GLU A 65 -8.27 2.63 -16.94
C GLU A 65 -7.57 3.02 -15.64
N TYR A 66 -6.27 3.25 -15.73
CA TYR A 66 -5.48 3.68 -14.58
C TYR A 66 -5.31 5.19 -14.57
N ASN A 67 -5.41 5.79 -13.39
CA ASN A 67 -5.14 7.21 -13.20
C ASN A 67 -3.73 7.55 -13.70
N HIS A 68 -3.62 8.62 -14.48
CA HIS A 68 -2.34 9.03 -15.07
C HIS A 68 -1.29 9.30 -13.98
N CYS A 69 -0.10 8.71 -14.15
CA CYS A 69 1.06 8.92 -13.31
C CYS A 69 2.17 9.63 -14.08
N SER A 70 2.81 10.59 -13.46
CA SER A 70 4.09 11.15 -13.91
C SER A 70 5.11 11.14 -12.77
N ALA A 71 6.39 11.08 -13.11
CA ALA A 71 7.47 11.07 -12.12
C ALA A 71 8.32 12.34 -12.25
N GLY A 72 8.74 12.91 -11.13
CA GLY A 72 9.62 14.07 -11.08
C GLY A 72 10.08 14.38 -9.65
N ASP A 73 11.27 14.91 -9.48
CA ASP A 73 11.83 15.34 -8.19
C ASP A 73 11.75 14.28 -7.07
N GLY A 74 11.90 13.00 -7.45
CA GLY A 74 11.80 11.87 -6.51
C GLY A 74 10.40 11.55 -6.01
N LYS A 75 9.36 12.08 -6.67
CA LYS A 75 7.95 11.88 -6.35
C LYS A 75 7.20 11.28 -7.53
N ALA A 76 6.09 10.61 -7.23
CA ALA A 76 5.09 10.21 -8.20
C ALA A 76 3.88 11.16 -8.09
N TYR A 77 3.42 11.68 -9.21
CA TYR A 77 2.31 12.63 -9.30
C TYR A 77 1.15 12.01 -10.04
N PHE A 78 -0.06 12.22 -9.51
CA PHE A 78 -1.30 11.66 -10.03
C PHE A 78 -2.33 12.77 -10.20
N GLU A 79 -3.17 12.67 -11.22
CA GLU A 79 -4.31 13.55 -11.36
C GLU A 79 -5.32 13.30 -10.23
N TYR A 80 -5.94 14.35 -9.72
CA TYR A 80 -7.04 14.21 -8.77
C TYR A 80 -8.30 13.75 -9.53
N ILE A 81 -8.83 12.58 -9.16
CA ILE A 81 -10.02 12.03 -9.78
C ILE A 81 -11.26 12.59 -9.11
N ASN A 82 -12.08 13.31 -9.90
CA ASN A 82 -13.37 13.80 -9.47
C ASN A 82 -14.46 12.83 -9.96
N GLY A 83 -14.89 11.92 -9.09
CA GLY A 83 -15.88 10.90 -9.39
C GLY A 83 -16.49 10.30 -8.13
N GLU A 84 -17.51 9.46 -8.28
CA GLU A 84 -18.09 8.70 -7.18
C GLU A 84 -17.19 7.49 -6.92
N ASN A 85 -16.72 7.32 -5.67
CA ASN A 85 -15.97 6.14 -5.27
C ASN A 85 -16.88 4.90 -5.28
N LEU A 86 -16.40 3.80 -5.86
CA LEU A 86 -17.22 2.59 -6.03
C LEU A 86 -17.46 1.86 -4.70
N GLY A 87 -16.48 1.86 -3.79
CA GLY A 87 -16.60 1.30 -2.44
C GLY A 87 -17.64 2.06 -1.63
N ASP A 88 -17.58 3.39 -1.61
CA ASP A 88 -18.57 4.25 -0.92
C ASP A 88 -19.99 4.01 -1.46
N LYS A 89 -20.13 3.88 -2.78
CA LYS A 89 -21.41 3.57 -3.42
C LYS A 89 -21.95 2.22 -2.97
N LEU A 90 -21.14 1.18 -2.99
CA LEU A 90 -21.53 -0.16 -2.55
C LEU A 90 -21.91 -0.18 -1.07
N CYS A 91 -21.10 0.45 -0.20
CA CYS A 91 -21.40 0.59 1.22
C CYS A 91 -22.75 1.31 1.45
N SER A 92 -23.02 2.35 0.68
CA SER A 92 -24.28 3.11 0.75
C SER A 92 -25.48 2.25 0.34
N LEU A 93 -25.35 1.44 -0.72
CA LEU A 93 -26.39 0.53 -1.19
C LEU A 93 -26.68 -0.58 -0.14
N PHE A 94 -25.65 -1.21 0.41
CA PHE A 94 -25.83 -2.23 1.46
C PHE A 94 -26.48 -1.64 2.73
N LYS A 95 -26.05 -0.46 3.19
CA LYS A 95 -26.65 0.24 4.32
C LYS A 95 -28.12 0.64 4.07
N ALA A 96 -28.49 0.90 2.82
CA ALA A 96 -29.85 1.20 2.42
C ALA A 96 -30.73 -0.04 2.18
N GLY A 97 -30.20 -1.27 2.37
CA GLY A 97 -30.92 -2.53 2.09
C GLY A 97 -31.14 -2.82 0.59
N LYS A 98 -30.40 -2.15 -0.30
CA LYS A 98 -30.49 -2.31 -1.75
C LYS A 98 -29.49 -3.35 -2.26
N GLU A 99 -29.51 -4.53 -1.64
CA GLU A 99 -28.53 -5.60 -1.93
C GLU A 99 -28.53 -6.02 -3.40
N GLN A 100 -29.70 -6.06 -4.07
CA GLN A 100 -29.79 -6.45 -5.48
C GLN A 100 -29.07 -5.45 -6.41
N GLU A 101 -29.16 -4.15 -6.13
CA GLU A 101 -28.46 -3.13 -6.89
C GLU A 101 -26.94 -3.25 -6.68
N ALA A 102 -26.50 -3.47 -5.43
CA ALA A 102 -25.09 -3.71 -5.11
C ALA A 102 -24.54 -4.96 -5.79
N ASP A 103 -25.30 -6.06 -5.77
CA ASP A 103 -24.92 -7.33 -6.39
C ASP A 103 -24.66 -7.20 -7.90
N ILE A 104 -25.49 -6.47 -8.62
CA ILE A 104 -25.28 -6.21 -10.06
C ILE A 104 -23.93 -5.55 -10.32
N ILE A 105 -23.56 -4.59 -9.46
CA ILE A 105 -22.28 -3.88 -9.56
C ILE A 105 -21.11 -4.84 -9.28
N VAL A 106 -21.19 -5.62 -8.20
CA VAL A 106 -20.14 -6.57 -7.81
C VAL A 106 -19.99 -7.68 -8.84
N GLU A 107 -21.10 -8.25 -9.34
CA GLU A 107 -21.07 -9.28 -10.41
C GLU A 107 -20.43 -8.74 -11.69
N LYS A 108 -20.74 -7.50 -12.05
CA LYS A 108 -20.13 -6.85 -13.22
C LYS A 108 -18.63 -6.65 -13.01
N TYR A 109 -18.20 -6.20 -11.83
CA TYR A 109 -16.77 -6.09 -11.47
C TYR A 109 -16.07 -7.45 -11.56
N VAL A 110 -16.63 -8.50 -10.96
CA VAL A 110 -16.05 -9.86 -10.99
C VAL A 110 -15.87 -10.35 -12.42
N ARG A 111 -16.89 -10.18 -13.29
CA ARG A 111 -16.78 -10.52 -14.71
C ARG A 111 -15.70 -9.71 -15.41
N THR A 112 -15.62 -8.43 -15.13
CA THR A 112 -14.59 -7.55 -15.70
C THR A 112 -13.19 -8.04 -15.35
N VAL A 113 -12.92 -8.27 -14.07
CA VAL A 113 -11.59 -8.71 -13.61
C VAL A 113 -11.23 -10.08 -14.17
N LYS A 114 -12.17 -11.03 -14.19
CA LYS A 114 -11.97 -12.34 -14.87
C LYS A 114 -11.73 -12.18 -16.37
N GLY A 115 -12.40 -11.22 -17.00
CA GLY A 115 -12.26 -10.93 -18.44
C GLY A 115 -10.90 -10.35 -18.83
N LEU A 116 -10.16 -9.75 -17.88
CA LEU A 116 -8.80 -9.25 -18.09
C LEU A 116 -7.72 -10.34 -18.03
N ALA A 117 -8.07 -11.57 -17.63
CA ALA A 117 -7.12 -12.69 -17.57
C ALA A 117 -6.66 -13.10 -18.95
N VAL A 118 -5.35 -13.22 -19.15
CA VAL A 118 -4.72 -13.57 -20.44
C VAL A 118 -4.04 -14.95 -20.41
N LYS A 119 -3.69 -15.43 -19.22
CA LYS A 119 -3.14 -16.76 -19.00
C LYS A 119 -4.19 -17.66 -18.37
N PRO A 120 -4.42 -18.87 -18.90
CA PRO A 120 -5.44 -19.77 -18.36
C PRO A 120 -5.09 -20.32 -16.98
N GLU A 121 -3.81 -20.40 -16.64
CA GLU A 121 -3.30 -20.93 -15.38
C GLU A 121 -2.13 -20.09 -14.86
N ALA A 122 -2.19 -19.70 -13.59
CA ALA A 122 -1.12 -18.99 -12.92
C ALA A 122 0.00 -19.95 -12.49
N GLU A 123 1.24 -19.62 -12.82
CA GLU A 123 2.43 -20.37 -12.44
C GLU A 123 3.14 -19.75 -11.25
N ILE A 124 3.60 -20.61 -10.31
CA ILE A 124 4.36 -20.17 -9.15
C ILE A 124 5.84 -20.01 -9.55
N SER A 125 6.25 -18.77 -9.77
CA SER A 125 7.64 -18.39 -10.05
C SER A 125 8.44 -18.09 -8.77
N ASP A 126 9.77 -17.99 -8.88
CA ASP A 126 10.61 -17.54 -7.77
C ASP A 126 10.26 -16.08 -7.35
N ALA A 127 9.88 -15.24 -8.30
CA ALA A 127 9.42 -13.87 -8.01
C ALA A 127 8.12 -13.88 -7.19
N PHE A 128 7.17 -14.78 -7.50
CA PHE A 128 5.98 -14.99 -6.69
C PHE A 128 6.34 -15.44 -5.27
N LYS A 129 7.24 -16.43 -5.12
CA LYS A 129 7.65 -16.97 -3.81
C LYS A 129 8.32 -15.92 -2.92
N ASN A 130 9.01 -14.95 -3.50
CA ASN A 130 9.63 -13.85 -2.76
C ASN A 130 8.60 -12.94 -2.07
N VAL A 131 7.36 -12.89 -2.56
CA VAL A 131 6.28 -12.05 -2.02
C VAL A 131 5.28 -12.87 -1.21
N PHE A 132 4.85 -14.01 -1.77
CA PHE A 132 3.76 -14.82 -1.23
C PHE A 132 4.21 -16.13 -0.60
N PHE A 133 5.52 -16.41 -0.58
CA PHE A 133 6.10 -17.69 -0.17
C PHE A 133 5.68 -18.86 -1.06
N ASP A 134 5.94 -20.08 -0.58
CA ASP A 134 5.55 -21.29 -1.31
C ASP A 134 4.08 -21.61 -1.03
N MET A 135 3.25 -21.59 -2.08
CA MET A 135 1.82 -21.84 -2.02
C MET A 135 1.48 -23.06 -2.88
N ASP A 136 0.35 -23.68 -2.63
CA ASP A 136 -0.20 -24.77 -3.46
C ASP A 136 -1.51 -24.32 -4.09
N PHE A 137 -1.52 -24.17 -5.42
CA PHE A 137 -2.69 -23.73 -6.19
C PHE A 137 -3.65 -24.85 -6.57
N SER A 138 -3.38 -26.11 -6.16
CA SER A 138 -4.19 -27.28 -6.53
C SER A 138 -5.67 -27.20 -6.11
N CYS A 139 -6.00 -26.36 -5.13
CA CYS A 139 -7.36 -26.15 -4.68
C CYS A 139 -8.11 -25.03 -5.45
N ILE A 140 -7.42 -24.30 -6.35
CA ILE A 140 -8.03 -23.20 -7.10
C ILE A 140 -8.77 -23.76 -8.31
N SER A 141 -9.99 -23.30 -8.52
CA SER A 141 -10.81 -23.69 -9.69
C SER A 141 -10.28 -23.07 -10.99
N ASP A 142 -10.60 -23.69 -12.12
CA ASP A 142 -10.22 -23.22 -13.46
C ASP A 142 -10.66 -21.76 -13.73
N GLU A 143 -11.76 -21.33 -13.12
CA GLU A 143 -12.28 -19.97 -13.26
C GLU A 143 -11.47 -18.91 -12.47
N ASN A 144 -10.78 -19.32 -11.42
CA ASN A 144 -10.09 -18.44 -10.49
C ASN A 144 -8.56 -18.52 -10.59
N ILE A 145 -8.01 -19.59 -11.22
CA ILE A 145 -6.57 -19.81 -11.36
C ILE A 145 -5.93 -19.02 -12.51
N SER A 146 -6.74 -18.52 -13.45
CA SER A 146 -6.24 -17.69 -14.55
C SER A 146 -5.51 -16.43 -14.02
N SER A 147 -4.59 -15.87 -14.81
CA SER A 147 -3.78 -14.72 -14.41
C SER A 147 -3.86 -13.57 -15.40
N LEU A 148 -3.75 -12.35 -14.91
CA LEU A 148 -3.57 -11.15 -15.72
C LEU A 148 -2.12 -11.10 -16.23
N LYS A 149 -1.88 -10.33 -17.31
CA LYS A 149 -0.53 -10.08 -17.81
C LYS A 149 0.32 -9.28 -16.81
N ILE A 150 -0.29 -8.28 -16.23
CA ILE A 150 0.25 -7.43 -15.15
C ILE A 150 -0.85 -7.34 -14.11
N THR A 151 -0.55 -7.68 -12.87
CA THR A 151 -1.54 -7.73 -11.80
C THR A 151 -1.37 -6.59 -10.82
N ASP A 152 -2.38 -5.73 -10.77
CA ASP A 152 -2.59 -4.81 -9.64
C ASP A 152 -3.41 -5.55 -8.58
N ILE A 153 -2.80 -5.86 -7.44
CA ILE A 153 -3.50 -6.58 -6.36
C ILE A 153 -4.41 -5.67 -5.52
N ASP A 154 -4.29 -4.36 -5.67
CA ASP A 154 -5.12 -3.37 -5.00
C ASP A 154 -6.24 -2.83 -5.90
N LEU A 155 -6.60 -3.57 -6.95
CA LEU A 155 -7.77 -3.30 -7.77
C LEU A 155 -9.06 -3.61 -6.99
N ASN A 156 -9.20 -3.01 -5.81
CA ASN A 156 -10.35 -3.16 -4.92
C ASN A 156 -11.33 -1.98 -5.10
N PHE A 157 -12.52 -2.09 -4.51
CA PHE A 157 -13.60 -1.12 -4.74
C PHE A 157 -13.26 0.29 -4.26
N ASP A 158 -12.45 0.44 -3.20
CA ASP A 158 -12.07 1.75 -2.66
C ASP A 158 -11.11 2.50 -3.56
N ASN A 159 -10.37 1.76 -4.39
CA ASN A 159 -9.44 2.32 -5.35
C ASN A 159 -10.06 2.54 -6.74
N LEU A 160 -11.38 2.35 -6.90
CA LEU A 160 -12.08 2.51 -8.16
C LEU A 160 -13.06 3.69 -8.11
N PHE A 161 -12.97 4.56 -9.10
CA PHE A 161 -13.86 5.71 -9.27
C PHE A 161 -14.70 5.58 -10.52
N ILE A 162 -15.99 5.85 -10.42
CA ILE A 162 -16.90 5.90 -11.56
C ILE A 162 -16.67 7.23 -12.29
N THR A 163 -16.07 7.17 -13.47
CA THR A 163 -15.72 8.36 -14.27
C THR A 163 -16.55 8.48 -15.55
N GLY A 164 -17.41 7.53 -15.81
CA GLY A 164 -18.33 7.55 -16.96
C GLY A 164 -19.29 6.36 -16.95
N GLU A 165 -20.14 6.27 -17.95
CA GLU A 165 -21.02 5.12 -18.12
C GLU A 165 -20.18 3.87 -18.40
N ASN A 166 -20.27 2.87 -17.49
CA ASN A 166 -19.46 1.64 -17.53
C ASN A 166 -17.94 1.88 -17.51
N LYS A 167 -17.46 3.02 -17.02
CA LYS A 167 -16.05 3.37 -16.97
C LYS A 167 -15.60 3.55 -15.55
N LEU A 168 -14.52 2.86 -15.18
CA LEU A 168 -13.86 2.94 -13.89
C LEU A 168 -12.43 3.43 -14.06
N THR A 169 -12.01 4.36 -13.22
CA THR A 169 -10.61 4.77 -13.12
C THR A 169 -10.04 4.25 -11.82
N ALA A 170 -8.99 3.43 -11.93
CA ALA A 170 -8.26 2.88 -10.80
C ALA A 170 -7.19 3.87 -10.33
N ILE A 171 -7.12 4.05 -9.01
CA ILE A 171 -6.10 4.83 -8.32
C ILE A 171 -5.28 3.90 -7.42
N ASP A 172 -4.22 4.43 -6.82
CA ASP A 172 -3.43 3.77 -5.76
C ASP A 172 -2.82 2.40 -6.13
N TYR A 173 -2.43 2.23 -7.39
CA TYR A 173 -1.80 1.03 -7.94
C TYR A 173 -0.30 0.94 -7.61
N GLU A 174 0.05 0.96 -6.34
CA GLU A 174 1.45 0.84 -5.89
C GLU A 174 1.95 -0.62 -5.89
N TRP A 175 1.05 -1.59 -5.76
CA TRP A 175 1.37 -3.02 -5.66
C TRP A 175 1.05 -3.76 -6.94
N VAL A 176 1.91 -3.57 -7.92
CA VAL A 176 1.78 -4.14 -9.27
C VAL A 176 2.88 -5.16 -9.50
N PHE A 177 2.49 -6.33 -10.01
CA PHE A 177 3.38 -7.45 -10.24
C PHE A 177 3.31 -7.93 -11.69
N ASP A 178 4.47 -8.32 -12.24
CA ASP A 178 4.63 -8.89 -13.58
C ASP A 178 4.85 -10.42 -13.58
N PHE A 179 4.64 -11.05 -12.44
CA PHE A 179 4.52 -12.50 -12.31
C PHE A 179 3.07 -12.90 -12.10
N ASP A 180 2.78 -14.19 -12.35
CA ASP A 180 1.42 -14.69 -12.32
C ASP A 180 0.83 -14.70 -10.90
N ILE A 181 -0.37 -14.16 -10.79
CA ILE A 181 -1.18 -14.16 -9.57
C ILE A 181 -2.59 -14.61 -9.98
N PRO A 182 -3.20 -15.60 -9.29
CA PRO A 182 -4.55 -16.04 -9.57
C PRO A 182 -5.55 -14.88 -9.54
N VAL A 183 -6.37 -14.74 -10.57
CA VAL A 183 -7.40 -13.68 -10.64
C VAL A 183 -8.39 -13.77 -9.48
N GLY A 184 -8.65 -14.98 -8.99
CA GLY A 184 -9.47 -15.23 -7.81
C GLY A 184 -8.94 -14.51 -6.55
N TYR A 185 -7.61 -14.37 -6.43
CA TYR A 185 -7.01 -13.61 -5.31
C TYR A 185 -7.30 -12.11 -5.38
N VAL A 186 -7.25 -11.50 -6.55
CA VAL A 186 -7.60 -10.09 -6.75
C VAL A 186 -9.06 -9.85 -6.36
N ILE A 187 -9.97 -10.72 -6.84
CA ILE A 187 -11.39 -10.67 -6.51
C ILE A 187 -11.61 -10.88 -5.00
N TYR A 188 -10.93 -11.86 -4.39
CA TYR A 188 -11.00 -12.11 -2.95
C TYR A 188 -10.62 -10.88 -2.14
N ARG A 189 -9.53 -10.18 -2.49
CA ARG A 189 -9.12 -8.96 -1.80
C ARG A 189 -10.17 -7.87 -1.89
N ALA A 190 -10.73 -7.62 -3.07
CA ALA A 190 -11.81 -6.64 -3.24
C ALA A 190 -13.03 -6.98 -2.37
N LEU A 191 -13.46 -8.25 -2.33
CA LEU A 191 -14.57 -8.70 -1.49
C LEU A 191 -14.25 -8.61 0.01
N LYS A 192 -12.99 -8.86 0.41
CA LYS A 192 -12.53 -8.76 1.80
C LYS A 192 -12.62 -7.32 2.30
N TYR A 193 -12.07 -6.35 1.56
CA TYR A 193 -12.13 -4.94 1.94
C TYR A 193 -13.58 -4.44 1.99
N LEU A 194 -14.40 -4.72 0.97
CA LEU A 194 -15.82 -4.40 0.99
C LEU A 194 -16.55 -4.98 2.21
N SER A 195 -16.21 -6.22 2.61
CA SER A 195 -16.80 -6.84 3.79
C SER A 195 -16.43 -6.12 5.09
N ILE A 196 -15.20 -5.62 5.18
CA ILE A 196 -14.72 -4.82 6.32
C ILE A 196 -15.48 -3.50 6.40
N ASP A 197 -15.63 -2.81 5.25
CA ASP A 197 -16.25 -1.47 5.18
C ASP A 197 -17.76 -1.52 5.47
N ILE A 198 -18.44 -2.58 5.03
CA ILE A 198 -19.86 -2.77 5.32
C ILE A 198 -20.08 -3.05 6.81
N THR A 199 -19.25 -3.88 7.44
CA THR A 199 -19.46 -4.31 8.83
C THR A 199 -18.89 -3.31 9.84
N GLY A 200 -17.85 -2.58 9.46
CA GLY A 200 -17.14 -1.65 10.35
C GLY A 200 -16.42 -2.32 11.53
N LEU A 201 -16.45 -3.65 11.63
CA LEU A 201 -15.88 -4.44 12.72
C LEU A 201 -15.03 -5.58 12.18
N VAL A 202 -13.79 -5.67 12.65
CA VAL A 202 -12.78 -6.63 12.17
C VAL A 202 -13.23 -8.10 12.37
N ASP A 203 -14.05 -8.39 13.36
CA ASP A 203 -14.49 -9.76 13.66
C ASP A 203 -15.78 -10.18 12.94
N GLU A 204 -16.61 -9.23 12.51
CA GLU A 204 -17.88 -9.52 11.83
C GLU A 204 -17.74 -9.69 10.33
N TYR A 205 -16.70 -9.09 9.71
CA TYR A 205 -16.51 -9.14 8.27
C TYR A 205 -16.35 -10.56 7.73
N LYS A 206 -15.80 -11.51 8.50
CA LYS A 206 -15.55 -12.88 8.04
C LYS A 206 -16.81 -13.60 7.58
N ASN A 207 -17.93 -13.40 8.28
CA ASN A 207 -19.21 -13.98 7.89
C ASN A 207 -19.75 -13.35 6.60
N THR A 208 -19.58 -12.04 6.43
CA THR A 208 -19.97 -11.31 5.22
C THR A 208 -19.08 -11.72 4.05
N LEU A 209 -17.77 -11.80 4.25
CA LEU A 209 -16.82 -12.28 3.26
C LEU A 209 -17.11 -13.71 2.81
N ALA A 210 -17.39 -14.63 3.74
CA ALA A 210 -17.75 -16.01 3.40
C ALA A 210 -19.02 -16.10 2.54
N LYS A 211 -20.01 -15.23 2.79
CA LYS A 211 -21.20 -15.12 1.93
C LYS A 211 -20.85 -14.60 0.54
N PHE A 212 -20.04 -13.56 0.44
CA PHE A 212 -19.60 -13.00 -0.83
C PHE A 212 -18.74 -14.00 -1.62
N CYS A 213 -17.74 -14.63 -1.00
CA CYS A 213 -16.93 -15.65 -1.64
C CYS A 213 -17.81 -16.73 -2.27
N ARG A 214 -18.74 -17.31 -1.51
CA ARG A 214 -19.68 -18.33 -2.01
C ARG A 214 -20.54 -17.82 -3.16
N LYS A 215 -21.03 -16.58 -3.06
CA LYS A 215 -21.89 -15.97 -4.07
C LYS A 215 -21.14 -15.73 -5.39
N TYR A 216 -19.89 -15.31 -5.32
CA TYR A 216 -19.09 -14.93 -6.49
C TYR A 216 -18.09 -16.01 -6.92
N GLY A 217 -18.34 -17.26 -6.54
CA GLY A 217 -17.64 -18.41 -7.08
C GLY A 217 -16.25 -18.67 -6.50
N ILE A 218 -16.00 -18.23 -5.25
CA ILE A 218 -14.78 -18.56 -4.50
C ILE A 218 -15.16 -19.58 -3.42
N SER A 219 -14.62 -20.79 -3.50
CA SER A 219 -14.84 -21.85 -2.53
C SER A 219 -14.17 -21.51 -1.18
N GLU A 220 -14.57 -22.23 -0.13
CA GLU A 220 -13.97 -22.07 1.20
C GLU A 220 -12.47 -22.42 1.21
N GLN A 221 -12.06 -23.40 0.42
CA GLN A 221 -10.66 -23.81 0.29
C GLN A 221 -9.83 -22.72 -0.42
N GLU A 222 -10.35 -22.17 -1.52
CA GLU A 222 -9.73 -21.04 -2.22
C GLU A 222 -9.62 -19.81 -1.31
N ALA A 223 -10.71 -19.46 -0.61
CA ALA A 223 -10.71 -18.34 0.33
C ALA A 223 -9.66 -18.51 1.44
N GLY A 224 -9.50 -19.73 1.96
CA GLY A 224 -8.45 -20.06 2.94
C GLY A 224 -7.03 -19.94 2.37
N LEU A 225 -6.82 -20.27 1.11
CA LEU A 225 -5.54 -20.06 0.42
C LEU A 225 -5.28 -18.57 0.17
N PHE A 226 -6.28 -17.84 -0.32
CA PHE A 226 -6.16 -16.40 -0.59
C PHE A 226 -5.94 -15.59 0.69
N GLU A 227 -6.51 -16.02 1.84
CA GLU A 227 -6.20 -15.40 3.13
C GLU A 227 -4.73 -15.61 3.51
N LYS A 228 -4.16 -16.79 3.26
CA LYS A 228 -2.72 -17.04 3.47
C LYS A 228 -1.84 -16.20 2.56
N MET A 229 -2.24 -16.01 1.30
CA MET A 229 -1.54 -15.11 0.38
C MET A 229 -1.58 -13.67 0.90
N ASP A 230 -2.73 -13.21 1.41
CA ASP A 230 -2.88 -11.87 1.95
C ASP A 230 -2.03 -11.65 3.23
N ASP A 231 -1.96 -12.66 4.09
CA ASP A 231 -1.08 -12.67 5.27
C ASP A 231 0.41 -12.63 4.86
N ALA A 232 0.80 -13.41 3.84
CA ALA A 232 2.16 -13.42 3.30
C ALA A 232 2.55 -12.07 2.70
N PHE A 233 1.65 -11.47 1.89
CA PHE A 233 1.83 -10.14 1.37
C PHE A 233 1.96 -9.09 2.48
N GLY A 234 1.11 -9.17 3.49
CA GLY A 234 1.23 -8.32 4.68
C GLY A 234 2.58 -8.46 5.38
N ALA A 235 3.12 -9.68 5.50
CA ALA A 235 4.46 -9.93 6.05
C ALA A 235 5.57 -9.34 5.17
N TYR A 236 5.45 -9.46 3.84
CA TYR A 236 6.36 -8.85 2.87
C TYR A 236 6.42 -7.32 2.98
N VAL A 237 5.25 -6.67 3.11
CA VAL A 237 5.15 -5.21 3.26
C VAL A 237 5.76 -4.74 4.58
N ARG A 238 5.56 -5.51 5.67
CA ARG A 238 6.03 -5.17 7.02
C ARG A 238 7.45 -5.61 7.34
N ASP A 239 8.09 -6.42 6.46
CA ASP A 239 9.43 -6.97 6.68
C ASP A 239 9.57 -7.72 8.02
N GLY A 240 8.58 -8.55 8.35
CA GLY A 240 8.54 -9.32 9.58
C GLY A 240 8.24 -8.53 10.87
N ARG A 241 7.95 -7.25 10.79
CA ARG A 241 7.48 -6.46 11.95
C ARG A 241 6.02 -6.79 12.26
N HIS A 242 5.80 -7.72 13.20
CA HIS A 242 4.47 -8.27 13.51
C HIS A 242 3.71 -7.56 14.64
N ILE A 243 4.18 -6.41 15.12
CA ILE A 243 3.78 -5.89 16.45
C ILE A 243 2.29 -5.51 16.50
N ILE A 244 1.75 -4.83 15.49
CA ILE A 244 0.34 -4.35 15.55
C ILE A 244 -0.65 -5.41 15.07
N GLY A 245 -0.32 -6.19 14.04
CA GLY A 245 -1.19 -7.25 13.52
C GLY A 245 -1.42 -8.39 14.52
N GLU A 246 -0.41 -8.77 15.31
CA GLU A 246 -0.56 -9.74 16.40
C GLU A 246 -1.32 -9.15 17.58
N LEU A 247 -1.11 -7.87 17.89
CA LEU A 247 -1.88 -7.17 18.92
C LEU A 247 -3.37 -7.09 18.52
N ALA A 248 -3.68 -6.72 17.27
CA ALA A 248 -5.04 -6.70 16.76
C ALA A 248 -5.68 -8.10 16.74
N LYS A 249 -4.95 -9.14 16.31
CA LYS A 249 -5.41 -10.55 16.39
C LYS A 249 -5.59 -11.01 17.85
N THR A 250 -4.80 -10.51 18.78
CA THR A 250 -4.91 -10.84 20.20
C THR A 250 -6.05 -10.07 20.87
N ILE A 251 -6.28 -8.81 20.50
CA ILE A 251 -7.39 -7.98 20.94
C ILE A 251 -8.69 -8.50 20.33
N GLY A 252 -8.74 -8.79 19.03
CA GLY A 252 -9.91 -9.29 18.32
C GLY A 252 -10.39 -10.68 18.80
N LYS A 253 -9.52 -11.51 19.37
CA LYS A 253 -9.91 -12.79 19.99
C LYS A 253 -10.68 -12.64 21.31
N LYS A 254 -10.85 -11.43 21.82
CA LYS A 254 -11.46 -11.15 23.13
C LYS A 254 -12.68 -10.25 23.07
N THR A 255 -13.38 -10.21 21.93
CA THR A 255 -14.67 -9.51 21.87
C THR A 255 -15.67 -10.21 22.77
N ILE A 256 -16.11 -9.52 23.82
CA ILE A 256 -17.15 -9.99 24.71
C ILE A 256 -18.45 -9.96 23.91
N VAL A 257 -18.95 -11.13 23.52
CA VAL A 257 -20.28 -11.27 22.96
C VAL A 257 -21.27 -11.05 24.08
N ILE A 258 -21.84 -9.85 24.18
CA ILE A 258 -22.99 -9.60 25.03
C ILE A 258 -24.21 -10.19 24.32
N ASN A 259 -24.46 -11.47 24.53
CA ASN A 259 -25.73 -12.07 24.16
C ASN A 259 -26.81 -11.57 25.15
N ASN A 260 -27.77 -10.80 24.66
CA ASN A 260 -28.94 -10.40 25.39
C ASN A 260 -29.69 -11.67 25.83
N GLY A 261 -29.46 -12.12 27.05
CA GLY A 261 -30.28 -13.20 27.68
C GLY A 261 -29.54 -14.28 28.47
N ALA A 262 -28.20 -14.35 28.46
CA ALA A 262 -27.46 -15.26 29.33
C ALA A 262 -26.68 -14.46 30.38
N GLY A 263 -26.91 -14.76 31.67
CA GLY A 263 -26.24 -14.10 32.77
C GLY A 263 -24.71 -14.27 32.68
N ILE A 264 -23.99 -13.16 32.65
CA ILE A 264 -22.53 -13.13 32.71
C ILE A 264 -22.14 -13.54 34.14
N SER A 265 -21.30 -14.55 34.29
CA SER A 265 -20.79 -14.92 35.61
C SER A 265 -19.84 -13.81 36.13
N ILE A 266 -19.88 -13.56 37.44
CA ILE A 266 -19.00 -12.60 38.11
C ILE A 266 -17.52 -12.95 37.84
N ASP A 267 -17.21 -14.25 37.76
CA ASP A 267 -15.84 -14.73 37.46
C ASP A 267 -15.36 -14.32 36.06
N SER A 268 -16.27 -14.32 35.06
CA SER A 268 -15.94 -13.86 33.69
C SER A 268 -15.69 -12.36 33.61
N LEU A 269 -16.41 -11.57 34.40
CA LEU A 269 -16.22 -10.13 34.53
C LEU A 269 -14.88 -9.81 35.23
N MET A 270 -14.57 -10.48 36.34
CA MET A 270 -13.30 -10.31 37.05
C MET A 270 -12.09 -10.75 36.23
N GLU A 271 -12.22 -11.76 35.36
CA GLU A 271 -11.17 -12.17 34.46
C GLU A 271 -10.97 -11.17 33.29
N ALA A 272 -12.04 -10.60 32.78
CA ALA A 272 -11.98 -9.53 31.76
C ALA A 272 -11.33 -8.26 32.32
N GLU A 273 -11.64 -7.91 33.58
CA GLU A 273 -11.07 -6.75 34.27
C GLU A 273 -9.57 -6.90 34.50
N ARG A 274 -9.10 -8.07 35.00
CA ARG A 274 -7.66 -8.37 35.13
C ARG A 274 -6.91 -8.34 33.81
N LYS A 275 -7.55 -8.83 32.73
CA LYS A 275 -6.95 -8.79 31.37
C LYS A 275 -6.87 -7.36 30.83
N SER A 276 -7.84 -6.52 31.17
CA SER A 276 -7.84 -5.09 30.82
C SER A 276 -6.73 -4.32 31.54
N GLU A 277 -6.53 -4.59 32.85
CA GLU A 277 -5.46 -4.00 33.65
C GLU A 277 -4.06 -4.40 33.12
N ALA A 278 -3.84 -5.69 32.84
CA ALA A 278 -2.58 -6.18 32.29
C ALA A 278 -2.28 -5.59 30.90
N LEU A 279 -3.32 -5.35 30.09
CA LEU A 279 -3.16 -4.72 28.79
C LEU A 279 -2.78 -3.24 28.93
N LYS A 280 -3.35 -2.55 29.92
CA LYS A 280 -3.01 -1.15 30.22
C LYS A 280 -1.56 -1.02 30.68
N GLU A 281 -1.10 -1.88 31.60
CA GLU A 281 0.32 -1.91 32.00
C GLU A 281 1.27 -2.16 30.83
N TYR A 282 0.86 -2.99 29.88
CA TYR A 282 1.64 -3.27 28.68
C TYR A 282 1.68 -2.07 27.73
N CYS A 283 0.57 -1.36 27.54
CA CYS A 283 0.53 -0.13 26.77
C CYS A 283 1.41 0.97 27.38
N ASP A 284 1.32 1.15 28.72
CA ASP A 284 2.13 2.14 29.45
C ASP A 284 3.64 1.85 29.32
N ALA A 285 4.04 0.57 29.34
CA ALA A 285 5.43 0.16 29.13
C ALA A 285 5.89 0.46 27.68
N TYR A 286 5.04 0.26 26.70
CA TYR A 286 5.34 0.55 25.29
C TYR A 286 5.45 2.04 25.02
N GLU A 287 4.57 2.87 25.62
CA GLU A 287 4.67 4.33 25.54
C GLU A 287 6.00 4.83 26.10
N LEU A 288 6.49 4.20 27.17
CA LEU A 288 7.79 4.54 27.76
C LEU A 288 8.97 4.19 26.81
N GLU A 289 8.91 3.01 26.15
CA GLU A 289 9.94 2.63 25.17
C GLU A 289 9.91 3.55 23.93
N LEU A 290 8.72 3.88 23.47
CA LEU A 290 8.53 4.81 22.36
C LEU A 290 9.08 6.20 22.67
N ALA A 291 8.87 6.67 23.89
CA ALA A 291 9.46 7.94 24.35
C ALA A 291 11.00 7.90 24.32
N LYS A 292 11.61 6.80 24.80
CA LYS A 292 13.07 6.62 24.75
C LYS A 292 13.61 6.61 23.31
N SER A 293 12.95 5.90 22.41
CA SER A 293 13.34 5.87 21.00
C SER A 293 13.24 7.24 20.33
N ARG A 294 12.21 8.03 20.68
CA ARG A 294 12.08 9.42 20.20
C ARG A 294 13.21 10.32 20.70
N ASP A 295 13.62 10.15 21.95
CA ASP A 295 14.75 10.89 22.50
C ASP A 295 16.08 10.50 21.85
N GLU A 296 16.29 9.21 21.55
CA GLU A 296 17.46 8.74 20.80
C GLU A 296 17.50 9.33 19.39
N VAL A 297 16.39 9.33 18.67
CA VAL A 297 16.29 9.93 17.33
C VAL A 297 16.58 11.42 17.38
N LYS A 298 16.08 12.13 18.41
CA LYS A 298 16.37 13.56 18.61
C LYS A 298 17.87 13.81 18.82
N ASN A 299 18.50 13.01 19.69
CA ASN A 299 19.94 13.11 19.95
C ASN A 299 20.77 12.83 18.69
N LEU A 300 20.41 11.80 17.92
CA LEU A 300 21.07 11.51 16.65
C LEU A 300 20.93 12.65 15.65
N LYS A 301 19.78 13.31 15.60
CA LYS A 301 19.58 14.49 14.75
C LYS A 301 20.48 15.64 15.15
N GLU A 302 20.58 15.93 16.45
CA GLU A 302 21.49 16.96 16.97
C GLU A 302 22.97 16.64 16.64
N TYR A 303 23.36 15.36 16.67
CA TYR A 303 24.69 14.91 16.23
C TYR A 303 24.90 15.15 14.73
N CYS A 304 23.93 14.82 13.91
CA CYS A 304 24.01 15.07 12.46
C CYS A 304 24.16 16.55 12.15
N ASP A 305 23.37 17.41 12.77
CA ASP A 305 23.41 18.86 12.59
C ASP A 305 24.79 19.42 13.00
N ALA A 306 25.39 18.90 14.07
CA ALA A 306 26.74 19.28 14.51
C ALA A 306 27.83 18.86 13.50
N TYR A 307 27.74 17.65 12.97
CA TYR A 307 28.66 17.17 11.94
C TYR A 307 28.54 17.96 10.64
N GLU A 308 27.33 18.33 10.21
CA GLU A 308 27.13 19.18 9.03
C GLU A 308 27.82 20.54 9.20
N LEU A 309 27.72 21.13 10.40
CA LEU A 309 28.39 22.39 10.70
C LEU A 309 29.93 22.28 10.66
N GLU A 310 30.50 21.19 11.18
CA GLU A 310 31.93 20.91 11.09
C GLU A 310 32.40 20.68 9.64
N LEU A 311 31.60 19.98 8.87
CA LEU A 311 31.87 19.71 7.47
C LEU A 311 31.90 21.02 6.65
N ASP A 312 30.97 21.92 6.91
CA ASP A 312 30.94 23.23 6.25
C ASP A 312 32.13 24.11 6.63
N LYS A 313 32.57 24.09 7.90
CA LYS A 313 33.82 24.76 8.31
C LYS A 313 35.03 24.19 7.54
N SER A 314 35.17 22.89 7.51
CA SER A 314 36.26 22.21 6.81
C SER A 314 36.27 22.51 5.31
N ARG A 315 35.10 22.57 4.66
CA ARG A 315 34.96 22.97 3.25
C ARG A 315 35.42 24.40 3.02
N ASN A 316 35.02 25.32 3.89
CA ASN A 316 35.43 26.73 3.81
C ASN A 316 36.95 26.90 3.98
N GLU A 317 37.56 26.16 4.90
CA GLU A 317 39.01 26.15 5.09
C GLU A 317 39.74 25.60 3.88
N ALA A 318 39.26 24.49 3.31
CA ALA A 318 39.81 23.90 2.11
C ALA A 318 39.74 24.88 0.90
N GLU A 319 38.63 25.60 0.76
CA GLU A 319 38.47 26.62 -0.29
C GLU A 319 39.42 27.80 -0.09
N GLN A 320 39.63 28.27 1.14
CA GLN A 320 40.59 29.30 1.44
C GLN A 320 42.05 28.88 1.12
N LEU A 321 42.41 27.65 1.48
CA LEU A 321 43.70 27.08 1.15
C LEU A 321 43.89 26.98 -0.36
N ARG A 322 42.90 26.54 -1.10
CA ARG A 322 42.94 26.49 -2.56
C ARG A 322 43.16 27.85 -3.17
N ARG A 323 42.43 28.88 -2.73
CA ARG A 323 42.64 30.26 -3.22
C ARG A 323 44.06 30.79 -2.94
N ARG A 324 44.60 30.42 -1.77
CA ARG A 324 46.01 30.78 -1.43
C ARG A 324 47.01 30.04 -2.36
N CYS A 325 46.82 28.77 -2.61
CA CYS A 325 47.65 28.02 -3.55
C CYS A 325 47.62 28.65 -4.97
N GLU A 326 46.42 28.98 -5.46
CA GLU A 326 46.26 29.63 -6.77
C GLU A 326 46.91 31.02 -6.82
N ALA A 327 46.97 31.75 -5.70
CA ALA A 327 47.69 33.00 -5.63
C ALA A 327 49.22 32.79 -5.70
N TYR A 328 49.76 31.85 -4.90
CA TYR A 328 51.18 31.49 -4.95
C TYR A 328 51.61 30.99 -6.34
N GLU A 329 50.80 30.20 -7.02
CA GLU A 329 51.10 29.75 -8.36
C GLU A 329 51.16 30.92 -9.38
N ARG A 330 50.35 31.95 -9.19
CA ARG A 330 50.40 33.17 -10.00
C ARG A 330 51.68 33.93 -9.74
N ASP A 331 52.03 34.12 -8.46
CA ASP A 331 53.26 34.85 -8.08
C ASP A 331 54.52 34.12 -8.61
N VAL A 332 54.56 32.80 -8.52
CA VAL A 332 55.68 31.99 -9.10
C VAL A 332 55.76 32.17 -10.62
N ARG A 333 54.62 32.12 -11.32
CA ARG A 333 54.59 32.33 -12.80
C ARG A 333 55.03 33.73 -13.20
N GLU A 334 54.72 34.78 -12.42
CA GLU A 334 55.17 36.12 -12.67
C GLU A 334 56.68 36.28 -12.39
N PHE A 335 57.15 35.63 -11.32
CA PHE A 335 58.59 35.62 -11.01
C PHE A 335 59.42 34.91 -12.13
N ASP A 336 58.98 33.76 -12.58
CA ASP A 336 59.63 33.02 -13.71
C ASP A 336 59.67 33.87 -14.99
N LYS A 337 58.59 34.58 -15.31
CA LYS A 337 58.58 35.51 -16.46
C LYS A 337 59.56 36.68 -16.28
N SER A 338 59.80 37.13 -15.07
CA SER A 338 60.73 38.21 -14.78
C SER A 338 62.21 37.79 -14.92
N ILE A 339 62.48 36.50 -14.70
CA ILE A 339 63.83 35.94 -14.81
C ILE A 339 64.14 35.55 -16.30
N CYS A 340 63.16 34.96 -16.99
CA CYS A 340 63.37 34.54 -18.41
C CYS A 340 63.21 35.68 -19.40
N GLY A 341 62.87 36.88 -19.02
CA GLY A 341 62.74 38.08 -19.83
C GLY A 341 63.92 39.03 -19.77
N LYS A 342 65.05 38.62 -19.22
CA LYS A 342 66.36 39.22 -19.33
C LYS A 342 67.25 38.26 -20.09
#